data_f9271112c2f327bcafb52ebe9aa2506d
#
_entry.id   f9271112c2f327bcafb52ebe9aa2506d
#
_cell.length_a   1.000
_cell.length_b   1.000
_cell.length_c   1.000
_cell.angle_alpha   90.00
_cell.angle_beta   90.00
_cell.angle_gamma   90.00
#
_symmetry.space_group_name_H-M   'P 1'
#
loop_
_entity.id
_entity.type
_entity.pdbx_description
1 polymer ?
#
loop_
_entity_poly.entity_id
_entity_poly.type
_entity_poly.pdbx_seq_one_letter_code
_entity_poly.pdbx_strand_id
1 'polypeptide(L)'
;MNGRRLVARDMPRLRQLRPLRQLRAVAMRRRPRNIPYVADFDPTTPSIARVYDYFLGGRDNFAADRELAQRLIGIFPPIPVTVRENKQFLDRAVTWMSAAGISQFIDVGCGLPTTPSTHGSARVHNPDARVAYVDIDPIVLSHLRGLPSREQVGLTIVDGDVRDADAVLAVISAGLDLSAPTCLVMAALLHFFPVETGRELVARYAAALAPGSYVMLTMGLADGQAADRFFDLYSKGPAPLYKHSAKDFASFFGDLPLLPPGVADARSWRPGRPMVSVPPKREAEMIVGVAQVP
;
A
#
# COMPACT_ATOMS: atom_id res chain seq x y z
N MET A 1 -15.00 30.13 -79.11
CA MET A 1 -14.04 31.20 -78.81
C MET A 1 -13.38 30.93 -77.51
N ASN A 2 -12.06 30.83 -77.58
CA ASN A 2 -11.08 30.88 -76.48
C ASN A 2 -11.19 29.92 -75.27
N GLY A 3 -10.50 28.81 -75.48
CA GLY A 3 -9.95 28.02 -74.39
C GLY A 3 -8.80 28.69 -73.68
N ARG A 4 -8.67 28.44 -72.42
CA ARG A 4 -7.39 28.56 -71.70
C ARG A 4 -7.10 27.28 -70.94
N ARG A 5 -6.08 26.56 -71.41
CA ARG A 5 -5.35 25.51 -70.69
C ARG A 5 -4.65 26.13 -69.50
N LEU A 6 -4.91 25.62 -68.30
CA LEU A 6 -4.05 25.87 -67.12
C LEU A 6 -2.98 24.78 -67.03
N VAL A 7 -1.76 25.27 -67.09
CA VAL A 7 -0.50 24.50 -67.01
C VAL A 7 -0.29 24.04 -65.58
N ALA A 8 0.01 22.75 -65.39
CA ALA A 8 0.47 22.18 -64.13
C ALA A 8 1.87 22.74 -63.79
N ARG A 9 1.97 23.40 -62.65
CA ARG A 9 3.27 23.77 -62.06
C ARG A 9 3.33 23.30 -60.61
N ASP A 10 4.40 22.47 -60.39
CA ASP A 10 5.18 22.31 -59.19
C ASP A 10 4.45 21.77 -57.92
N MET A 11 4.36 20.43 -57.85
CA MET A 11 4.35 19.72 -56.59
C MET A 11 5.79 19.57 -56.09
N PRO A 12 6.12 19.98 -54.82
CA PRO A 12 7.42 19.68 -54.25
C PRO A 12 7.51 18.19 -53.92
N ARG A 13 8.62 17.56 -54.31
CA ARG A 13 8.97 16.17 -54.06
C ARG A 13 8.92 15.87 -52.57
N LEU A 14 8.11 14.91 -52.12
CA LEU A 14 8.12 14.29 -50.81
C LEU A 14 9.54 13.74 -50.56
N ARG A 15 10.27 14.41 -49.66
CA ARG A 15 11.51 13.88 -49.09
C ARG A 15 11.18 12.61 -48.31
N GLN A 16 11.91 11.57 -48.64
CA GLN A 16 11.86 10.24 -48.02
C GLN A 16 11.83 10.33 -46.50
N LEU A 17 10.81 9.78 -45.89
CA LEU A 17 10.73 9.52 -44.45
C LEU A 17 11.83 8.52 -44.07
N ARG A 18 12.76 8.93 -43.27
CA ARG A 18 13.77 8.04 -42.66
C ARG A 18 13.06 6.97 -41.80
N PRO A 19 13.49 5.71 -41.82
CA PRO A 19 12.83 4.64 -41.07
C PRO A 19 12.98 4.87 -39.59
N LEU A 20 11.87 4.63 -38.83
CA LEU A 20 11.69 4.79 -37.38
C LEU A 20 12.80 4.14 -36.49
N ARG A 21 13.63 3.26 -37.08
CA ARG A 21 14.78 2.64 -36.38
C ARG A 21 15.90 3.63 -36.01
N GLN A 22 16.04 4.77 -36.67
CA GLN A 22 17.07 5.76 -36.35
C GLN A 22 16.65 6.72 -35.21
N LEU A 23 15.37 6.85 -34.90
CA LEU A 23 14.88 7.68 -33.76
C LEU A 23 15.14 7.02 -32.41
N ARG A 24 15.22 5.68 -32.35
CA ARG A 24 15.60 4.98 -31.09
C ARG A 24 17.07 5.17 -30.70
N ALA A 25 17.96 5.36 -31.65
CA ALA A 25 19.40 5.49 -31.38
C ALA A 25 19.79 6.90 -30.87
N VAL A 26 18.99 7.94 -31.15
CA VAL A 26 19.28 9.31 -30.71
C VAL A 26 18.76 9.59 -29.29
N ALA A 27 17.70 8.89 -28.84
CA ALA A 27 17.15 9.03 -27.51
C ALA A 27 18.02 8.34 -26.42
N MET A 28 18.97 7.46 -26.81
CA MET A 28 19.86 6.77 -25.84
C MET A 28 21.14 7.53 -25.50
N ARG A 29 21.40 8.69 -26.08
CA ARG A 29 22.60 9.49 -25.79
C ARG A 29 22.26 10.69 -24.91
N ARG A 30 22.53 10.58 -23.62
CA ARG A 30 22.51 11.54 -22.49
C ARG A 30 21.33 11.37 -21.54
N ARG A 31 21.34 10.28 -20.75
CA ARG A 31 20.66 10.29 -19.44
C ARG A 31 21.58 10.97 -18.42
N PRO A 32 21.10 11.94 -17.63
CA PRO A 32 21.83 12.42 -16.46
C PRO A 32 22.01 11.24 -15.50
N ARG A 33 23.19 11.11 -14.89
CA ARG A 33 23.60 9.97 -14.06
C ARG A 33 22.86 9.85 -12.71
N ASN A 34 21.75 10.56 -12.48
CA ASN A 34 21.04 10.61 -11.20
C ASN A 34 19.50 10.57 -11.28
N ILE A 35 18.94 9.96 -12.32
CA ILE A 35 17.53 9.59 -12.28
C ILE A 35 17.48 8.15 -11.76
N PRO A 36 16.85 7.87 -10.59
CA PRO A 36 16.65 6.51 -10.13
C PRO A 36 15.98 5.71 -11.24
N TYR A 37 16.45 4.48 -11.45
CA TYR A 37 15.87 3.51 -12.36
C TYR A 37 14.39 3.32 -11.96
N VAL A 38 13.48 3.86 -12.75
CA VAL A 38 12.08 3.46 -12.69
C VAL A 38 12.07 2.05 -13.27
N ALA A 39 11.84 1.06 -12.44
CA ALA A 39 11.64 -0.32 -12.86
C ALA A 39 10.64 -0.32 -14.02
N ASP A 40 10.84 -1.16 -15.02
CA ASP A 40 9.96 -1.23 -16.20
C ASP A 40 8.52 -1.51 -15.70
N PHE A 41 7.73 -0.45 -15.65
CA PHE A 41 6.33 -0.52 -15.28
C PHE A 41 5.54 -1.13 -16.44
N ASP A 42 4.86 -2.24 -16.16
CA ASP A 42 3.96 -2.91 -17.10
C ASP A 42 2.50 -2.75 -16.67
N PRO A 43 1.69 -1.92 -17.36
CA PRO A 43 0.28 -1.75 -17.05
C PRO A 43 -0.58 -2.98 -17.38
N THR A 44 -0.03 -3.98 -18.09
CA THR A 44 -0.72 -5.22 -18.43
C THR A 44 -0.58 -6.31 -17.37
N THR A 45 0.34 -6.12 -16.42
CA THR A 45 0.53 -7.02 -15.27
C THR A 45 -0.15 -6.43 -14.04
N PRO A 46 -1.07 -7.16 -13.37
CA PRO A 46 -1.72 -6.69 -12.15
C PRO A 46 -0.73 -6.41 -11.02
N SER A 47 -0.97 -5.38 -10.23
CA SER A 47 -0.25 -5.07 -9.00
C SER A 47 -1.15 -5.22 -7.78
N ILE A 48 -0.57 -5.66 -6.65
CA ILE A 48 -1.27 -5.78 -5.37
C ILE A 48 -1.92 -4.46 -4.98
N ALA A 49 -1.16 -3.37 -5.00
CA ALA A 49 -1.62 -2.04 -4.61
C ALA A 49 -2.77 -1.54 -5.48
N ARG A 50 -2.69 -1.77 -6.80
CA ARG A 50 -3.73 -1.33 -7.74
C ARG A 50 -4.98 -2.19 -7.70
N VAL A 51 -4.87 -3.50 -7.48
CA VAL A 51 -6.01 -4.39 -7.22
C VAL A 51 -6.73 -3.99 -5.93
N TYR A 52 -5.96 -3.66 -4.87
CA TYR A 52 -6.51 -3.18 -3.62
C TYR A 52 -7.23 -1.82 -3.78
N ASP A 53 -6.65 -0.90 -4.57
CA ASP A 53 -7.28 0.38 -4.94
C ASP A 53 -8.64 0.16 -5.59
N TYR A 54 -8.74 -0.79 -6.53
CA TYR A 54 -10.02 -1.13 -7.14
C TYR A 54 -11.06 -1.64 -6.13
N PHE A 55 -10.67 -2.47 -5.15
CA PHE A 55 -11.57 -2.94 -4.09
C PHE A 55 -12.10 -1.79 -3.23
N LEU A 56 -11.31 -0.74 -3.05
CA LEU A 56 -11.74 0.48 -2.35
C LEU A 56 -12.64 1.39 -3.19
N GLY A 57 -12.76 1.13 -4.50
CA GLY A 57 -13.47 1.99 -5.45
C GLY A 57 -12.61 3.15 -5.98
N GLY A 58 -11.29 3.04 -5.86
CA GLY A 58 -10.32 3.98 -6.40
C GLY A 58 -10.25 3.97 -7.94
N ARG A 59 -9.40 4.85 -8.49
CA ARG A 59 -9.27 5.04 -9.94
C ARG A 59 -7.83 4.89 -10.44
N ASP A 60 -6.89 4.63 -9.54
CA ASP A 60 -5.46 4.51 -9.86
C ASP A 60 -5.08 3.06 -10.18
N ASN A 61 -5.92 2.42 -11.04
CA ASN A 61 -5.81 1.03 -11.47
C ASN A 61 -5.98 0.90 -12.98
N PHE A 62 -5.31 -0.08 -13.58
CA PHE A 62 -5.35 -0.35 -15.02
C PHE A 62 -6.32 -1.47 -15.37
N ALA A 63 -6.48 -1.77 -16.66
CA ALA A 63 -7.41 -2.78 -17.13
C ALA A 63 -7.12 -4.18 -16.54
N ALA A 64 -5.85 -4.57 -16.48
CA ALA A 64 -5.43 -5.85 -15.92
C ALA A 64 -5.76 -5.98 -14.42
N ASP A 65 -5.59 -4.88 -13.65
CA ASP A 65 -5.94 -4.85 -12.22
C ASP A 65 -7.45 -5.02 -12.02
N ARG A 66 -8.25 -4.31 -12.82
CA ARG A 66 -9.73 -4.37 -12.77
C ARG A 66 -10.25 -5.75 -13.16
N GLU A 67 -9.68 -6.36 -14.19
CA GLU A 67 -10.08 -7.70 -14.62
C GLU A 67 -9.82 -8.73 -13.51
N LEU A 68 -8.63 -8.71 -12.90
CA LEU A 68 -8.32 -9.60 -11.77
C LEU A 68 -9.24 -9.30 -10.59
N ALA A 69 -9.41 -8.04 -10.21
CA ALA A 69 -10.25 -7.64 -9.08
C ALA A 69 -11.72 -8.07 -9.27
N GLN A 70 -12.29 -7.90 -10.46
CA GLN A 70 -13.65 -8.33 -10.76
C GLN A 70 -13.81 -9.85 -10.66
N ARG A 71 -12.85 -10.63 -11.14
CA ARG A 71 -12.84 -12.08 -11.00
C ARG A 71 -12.79 -12.50 -9.53
N LEU A 72 -11.94 -11.84 -8.73
CA LEU A 72 -11.81 -12.09 -7.29
C LEU A 72 -13.11 -11.74 -6.54
N ILE A 73 -13.75 -10.62 -6.86
CA ILE A 73 -15.05 -10.24 -6.29
C ILE A 73 -16.13 -11.24 -6.68
N GLY A 74 -16.12 -11.71 -7.94
CA GLY A 74 -17.06 -12.74 -8.39
C GLY A 74 -16.95 -14.06 -7.63
N ILE A 75 -15.74 -14.42 -7.18
CA ILE A 75 -15.48 -15.63 -6.36
C ILE A 75 -15.82 -15.35 -4.89
N PHE A 76 -15.44 -14.18 -4.36
CA PHE A 76 -15.57 -13.85 -2.96
C PHE A 76 -16.09 -12.40 -2.77
N PRO A 77 -17.41 -12.18 -2.90
CA PRO A 77 -18.05 -10.87 -2.87
C PRO A 77 -17.79 -10.03 -1.61
N PRO A 78 -17.47 -10.57 -0.43
CA PRO A 78 -17.22 -9.77 0.77
C PRO A 78 -15.98 -8.86 0.72
N ILE A 79 -15.01 -9.10 -0.18
CA ILE A 79 -13.71 -8.39 -0.22
C ILE A 79 -13.82 -6.86 -0.19
N PRO A 80 -14.64 -6.19 -1.02
CA PRO A 80 -14.70 -4.72 -0.99
C PRO A 80 -15.20 -4.15 0.34
N VAL A 81 -16.02 -4.90 1.09
CA VAL A 81 -16.45 -4.49 2.44
C VAL A 81 -15.31 -4.63 3.42
N THR A 82 -14.64 -5.78 3.40
CA THR A 82 -13.51 -6.09 4.30
C THR A 82 -12.36 -5.08 4.16
N VAL A 83 -12.00 -4.70 2.94
CA VAL A 83 -10.92 -3.71 2.73
C VAL A 83 -11.32 -2.30 3.15
N ARG A 84 -12.61 -1.92 3.02
CA ARG A 84 -13.11 -0.65 3.58
C ARG A 84 -13.07 -0.63 5.10
N GLU A 85 -13.40 -1.73 5.74
CA GLU A 85 -13.30 -1.88 7.21
C GLU A 85 -11.86 -1.74 7.71
N ASN A 86 -10.90 -2.27 6.94
CA ASN A 86 -9.47 -2.04 7.20
C ASN A 86 -9.13 -0.55 7.20
N LYS A 87 -9.51 0.18 6.15
CA LYS A 87 -9.23 1.63 6.08
C LYS A 87 -9.91 2.43 7.20
N GLN A 88 -11.14 2.09 7.56
CA GLN A 88 -11.84 2.71 8.68
C GLN A 88 -11.16 2.43 10.02
N PHE A 89 -10.65 1.22 10.21
CA PHE A 89 -9.85 0.89 11.39
C PHE A 89 -8.57 1.71 11.44
N LEU A 90 -7.80 1.76 10.34
CA LEU A 90 -6.55 2.50 10.28
C LEU A 90 -6.77 3.99 10.61
N ASP A 91 -7.78 4.61 10.04
CA ASP A 91 -8.14 5.99 10.33
C ASP A 91 -8.39 6.20 11.83
N ARG A 92 -9.25 5.37 12.45
CA ARG A 92 -9.55 5.47 13.88
C ARG A 92 -8.32 5.21 14.74
N ALA A 93 -7.53 4.18 14.41
CA ALA A 93 -6.39 3.77 15.21
C ALA A 93 -5.25 4.78 15.15
N VAL A 94 -4.91 5.28 13.96
CA VAL A 94 -3.89 6.32 13.77
C VAL A 94 -4.31 7.62 14.44
N THR A 95 -5.57 8.04 14.28
CA THR A 95 -6.13 9.23 14.96
C THR A 95 -6.04 9.07 16.49
N TRP A 96 -6.39 7.89 17.02
CA TRP A 96 -6.30 7.61 18.46
C TRP A 96 -4.84 7.65 18.95
N MET A 97 -3.89 7.06 18.20
CA MET A 97 -2.46 7.09 18.53
C MET A 97 -1.92 8.52 18.54
N SER A 98 -2.30 9.33 17.56
CA SER A 98 -1.92 10.74 17.52
C SER A 98 -2.46 11.52 18.72
N ALA A 99 -3.72 11.30 19.10
CA ALA A 99 -4.32 11.90 20.30
C ALA A 99 -3.63 11.43 21.60
N ALA A 100 -3.06 10.21 21.60
CA ALA A 100 -2.26 9.68 22.72
C ALA A 100 -0.81 10.19 22.76
N GLY A 101 -0.41 11.08 21.84
CA GLY A 101 0.90 11.73 21.81
C GLY A 101 1.91 11.10 20.85
N ILE A 102 1.55 10.09 20.07
CA ILE A 102 2.42 9.56 19.01
C ILE A 102 2.51 10.57 17.87
N SER A 103 3.74 10.99 17.59
CA SER A 103 4.05 12.00 16.56
C SER A 103 4.73 11.42 15.32
N GLN A 104 5.09 10.13 15.33
CA GLN A 104 5.81 9.47 14.26
C GLN A 104 5.14 8.14 13.88
N PHE A 105 5.03 7.89 12.60
CA PHE A 105 4.41 6.68 12.05
C PHE A 105 5.28 6.09 10.95
N ILE A 106 5.35 4.77 10.89
CA ILE A 106 5.99 4.00 9.81
C ILE A 106 4.90 3.14 9.19
N ASP A 107 4.55 3.40 7.94
CA ASP A 107 3.51 2.66 7.20
C ASP A 107 4.18 1.78 6.15
N VAL A 108 4.30 0.49 6.45
CA VAL A 108 5.03 -0.49 5.64
C VAL A 108 4.08 -1.26 4.75
N GLY A 109 4.38 -1.29 3.44
CA GLY A 109 3.46 -1.79 2.43
C GLY A 109 2.23 -0.89 2.34
N CYS A 110 2.46 0.41 2.31
CA CYS A 110 1.41 1.42 2.46
C CYS A 110 0.37 1.41 1.32
N GLY A 111 0.74 0.92 0.14
CA GLY A 111 -0.11 0.92 -1.04
C GLY A 111 -0.40 2.34 -1.56
N LEU A 112 -1.32 2.44 -2.52
CA LEU A 112 -1.70 3.73 -3.10
C LEU A 112 -2.31 4.67 -2.05
N PRO A 113 -1.99 5.97 -2.09
CA PRO A 113 -2.55 6.94 -1.16
C PRO A 113 -4.08 6.97 -1.22
N THR A 114 -4.72 6.91 -0.07
CA THR A 114 -6.19 6.98 0.07
C THR A 114 -6.58 8.16 0.96
N THR A 115 -7.85 8.56 0.91
CA THR A 115 -8.38 9.56 1.84
C THR A 115 -9.36 8.88 2.80
N PRO A 116 -9.13 8.93 4.15
CA PRO A 116 -7.95 9.51 4.78
C PRO A 116 -6.69 8.65 4.58
N SER A 117 -5.53 9.32 4.54
CA SER A 117 -4.20 8.70 4.55
C SER A 117 -3.65 8.61 5.98
N THR A 118 -2.59 7.80 6.20
CA THR A 118 -1.94 7.71 7.51
C THR A 118 -1.50 9.08 8.01
N HIS A 119 -0.87 9.92 7.17
CA HIS A 119 -0.50 11.28 7.59
C HIS A 119 -1.72 12.18 7.80
N GLY A 120 -2.79 12.00 7.00
CA GLY A 120 -4.04 12.76 7.19
C GLY A 120 -4.68 12.48 8.54
N SER A 121 -4.82 11.20 8.91
CA SER A 121 -5.36 10.76 10.20
C SER A 121 -4.48 11.19 11.39
N ALA A 122 -3.15 11.08 11.25
CA ALA A 122 -2.21 11.49 12.28
C ALA A 122 -2.27 13.02 12.54
N ARG A 123 -2.43 13.82 11.50
CA ARG A 123 -2.46 15.29 11.57
C ARG A 123 -3.76 15.87 12.12
N VAL A 124 -4.78 15.05 12.36
CA VAL A 124 -6.01 15.49 13.04
C VAL A 124 -5.71 16.06 14.43
N HIS A 125 -4.80 15.45 15.17
CA HIS A 125 -4.42 15.87 16.54
C HIS A 125 -3.01 16.45 16.62
N ASN A 126 -2.11 16.08 15.70
CA ASN A 126 -0.75 16.59 15.64
C ASN A 126 -0.42 17.02 14.21
N PRO A 127 -0.57 18.33 13.89
CA PRO A 127 -0.28 18.86 12.54
C PRO A 127 1.14 18.59 12.05
N ASP A 128 2.10 18.44 12.97
CA ASP A 128 3.51 18.20 12.70
C ASP A 128 3.87 16.71 12.66
N ALA A 129 2.87 15.80 12.71
CA ALA A 129 3.10 14.36 12.65
C ALA A 129 3.89 13.98 11.40
N ARG A 130 4.92 13.15 11.61
CA ARG A 130 5.84 12.65 10.57
C ARG A 130 5.49 11.23 10.20
N VAL A 131 5.56 10.91 8.92
CA VAL A 131 5.22 9.57 8.42
C VAL A 131 6.28 9.09 7.43
N ALA A 132 6.83 7.91 7.68
CA ALA A 132 7.60 7.18 6.69
C ALA A 132 6.67 6.20 5.98
N TYR A 133 6.57 6.35 4.67
CA TYR A 133 5.85 5.42 3.79
C TYR A 133 6.84 4.52 3.10
N VAL A 134 6.68 3.22 3.25
CA VAL A 134 7.55 2.19 2.65
C VAL A 134 6.73 1.37 1.68
N ASP A 135 7.17 1.30 0.44
CA ASP A 135 6.58 0.41 -0.57
C ASP A 135 7.64 0.00 -1.60
N ILE A 136 7.39 -1.08 -2.32
CA ILE A 136 8.23 -1.57 -3.41
C ILE A 136 7.63 -1.24 -4.78
N ASP A 137 6.34 -0.89 -4.85
CA ASP A 137 5.64 -0.61 -6.12
C ASP A 137 6.00 0.79 -6.61
N PRO A 138 6.62 0.93 -7.80
CA PRO A 138 7.04 2.23 -8.34
C PRO A 138 5.86 3.17 -8.59
N ILE A 139 4.65 2.65 -8.81
CA ILE A 139 3.45 3.47 -8.99
C ILE A 139 3.02 4.07 -7.65
N VAL A 140 3.03 3.28 -6.57
CA VAL A 140 2.78 3.78 -5.20
C VAL A 140 3.75 4.92 -4.87
N LEU A 141 5.05 4.68 -5.08
CA LEU A 141 6.09 5.68 -4.82
C LEU A 141 5.92 6.94 -5.66
N SER A 142 5.52 6.80 -6.93
CA SER A 142 5.23 7.93 -7.82
C SER A 142 4.06 8.77 -7.31
N HIS A 143 2.96 8.12 -6.88
CA HIS A 143 1.79 8.80 -6.31
C HIS A 143 2.15 9.54 -5.01
N LEU A 144 2.90 8.92 -4.12
CA LEU A 144 3.36 9.56 -2.88
C LEU A 144 4.25 10.78 -3.15
N ARG A 145 5.18 10.68 -4.11
CA ARG A 145 6.04 11.81 -4.53
C ARG A 145 5.28 12.89 -5.29
N GLY A 146 4.13 12.55 -5.86
CA GLY A 146 3.22 13.46 -6.56
C GLY A 146 2.21 14.18 -5.66
N LEU A 147 2.17 13.90 -4.37
CA LEU A 147 1.29 14.60 -3.43
C LEU A 147 1.56 16.12 -3.42
N PRO A 148 0.56 16.95 -3.14
CA PRO A 148 0.75 18.39 -3.00
C PRO A 148 1.86 18.73 -1.98
N SER A 149 2.69 19.73 -2.27
CA SER A 149 3.86 20.05 -1.44
C SER A 149 3.52 20.26 0.05
N ARG A 150 2.35 20.82 0.36
CA ARG A 150 1.85 20.96 1.74
C ARG A 150 1.63 19.63 2.46
N GLU A 151 1.28 18.58 1.72
CA GLU A 151 1.05 17.24 2.26
C GLU A 151 2.36 16.48 2.45
N GLN A 152 3.39 16.80 1.63
CA GLN A 152 4.70 16.16 1.67
C GLN A 152 5.56 16.58 2.88
N VAL A 153 5.23 17.70 3.54
CA VAL A 153 5.96 18.14 4.74
C VAL A 153 5.93 17.02 5.79
N GLY A 154 7.09 16.64 6.32
CA GLY A 154 7.20 15.57 7.32
C GLY A 154 6.99 14.15 6.78
N LEU A 155 6.89 13.97 5.47
CA LEU A 155 6.88 12.63 4.86
C LEU A 155 8.29 12.18 4.49
N THR A 156 8.56 10.89 4.74
CA THR A 156 9.73 10.16 4.24
C THR A 156 9.22 9.06 3.33
N ILE A 157 9.60 9.08 2.05
CA ILE A 157 9.16 8.07 1.09
C ILE A 157 10.31 7.12 0.83
N VAL A 158 10.13 5.87 1.19
CA VAL A 158 11.12 4.80 1.15
C VAL A 158 10.79 3.82 0.05
N ASP A 159 11.64 3.76 -0.96
CA ASP A 159 11.65 2.70 -1.97
C ASP A 159 12.41 1.51 -1.39
N GLY A 160 11.70 0.48 -0.96
CA GLY A 160 12.34 -0.62 -0.27
C GLY A 160 11.46 -1.85 -0.11
N ASP A 161 12.14 -3.00 -0.13
CA ASP A 161 11.53 -4.28 0.21
C ASP A 161 11.48 -4.43 1.73
N VAL A 162 10.30 -4.69 2.27
CA VAL A 162 10.10 -4.92 3.71
C VAL A 162 11.00 -6.04 4.27
N ARG A 163 11.41 -6.99 3.43
CA ARG A 163 12.31 -8.10 3.82
C ARG A 163 13.74 -7.63 4.13
N ASP A 164 14.16 -6.52 3.55
CA ASP A 164 15.44 -5.87 3.88
C ASP A 164 15.23 -4.77 4.93
N ALA A 165 14.84 -5.22 6.13
CA ALA A 165 14.48 -4.31 7.22
C ALA A 165 15.60 -3.33 7.59
N ASP A 166 16.88 -3.75 7.50
CA ASP A 166 18.01 -2.90 7.84
C ASP A 166 18.17 -1.75 6.85
N ALA A 167 18.10 -2.04 5.56
CA ALA A 167 18.17 -1.00 4.54
C ALA A 167 16.98 -0.03 4.65
N VAL A 168 15.76 -0.56 4.86
CA VAL A 168 14.55 0.24 5.04
C VAL A 168 14.65 1.14 6.27
N LEU A 169 15.03 0.59 7.43
CA LEU A 169 15.18 1.34 8.68
C LEU A 169 16.27 2.41 8.59
N ALA A 170 17.37 2.14 7.89
CA ALA A 170 18.42 3.14 7.65
C ALA A 170 17.90 4.36 6.89
N VAL A 171 17.02 4.17 5.90
CA VAL A 171 16.39 5.29 5.19
C VAL A 171 15.34 5.99 6.05
N ILE A 172 14.54 5.25 6.81
CA ILE A 172 13.53 5.80 7.73
C ILE A 172 14.20 6.72 8.76
N SER A 173 15.34 6.31 9.34
CA SER A 173 16.06 7.08 10.38
C SER A 173 16.61 8.42 9.89
N ALA A 174 16.72 8.63 8.58
CA ALA A 174 17.06 9.94 8.02
C ALA A 174 15.89 10.94 8.13
N GLY A 175 14.66 10.45 8.25
CA GLY A 175 13.46 11.26 8.33
C GLY A 175 12.74 11.22 9.69
N LEU A 176 12.84 10.15 10.45
CA LEU A 176 12.22 9.92 11.76
C LEU A 176 13.30 9.70 12.82
N ASP A 177 12.99 10.08 14.05
CA ASP A 177 13.81 9.78 15.22
C ASP A 177 13.31 8.48 15.88
N LEU A 178 13.96 7.36 15.58
CA LEU A 178 13.58 6.05 16.11
C LEU A 178 13.87 5.89 17.62
N SER A 179 14.57 6.84 18.25
CA SER A 179 14.73 6.89 19.71
C SER A 179 13.48 7.48 20.42
N ALA A 180 12.53 8.02 19.67
CA ALA A 180 11.25 8.50 20.17
C ALA A 180 10.12 7.49 19.85
N PRO A 181 9.05 7.45 20.69
CA PRO A 181 7.91 6.58 20.46
C PRO A 181 7.30 6.75 19.07
N THR A 182 7.16 5.64 18.36
CA THR A 182 6.73 5.56 16.97
C THR A 182 5.67 4.48 16.79
N CYS A 183 4.69 4.68 15.93
CA CYS A 183 3.72 3.64 15.58
C CYS A 183 4.12 2.98 14.25
N LEU A 184 4.48 1.70 14.29
CA LEU A 184 4.65 0.84 13.13
C LEU A 184 3.29 0.32 12.67
N VAL A 185 2.98 0.50 11.39
CA VAL A 185 1.77 0.01 10.74
C VAL A 185 2.15 -1.00 9.67
N MET A 186 1.63 -2.22 9.76
CA MET A 186 1.69 -3.24 8.71
C MET A 186 0.25 -3.70 8.41
N ALA A 187 -0.40 -2.98 7.54
CA ALA A 187 -1.81 -3.17 7.24
C ALA A 187 -2.02 -4.05 6.00
N ALA A 188 -2.73 -5.17 6.15
CA ALA A 188 -3.00 -6.11 5.07
C ALA A 188 -1.72 -6.51 4.29
N LEU A 189 -0.61 -6.68 5.00
CA LEU A 189 0.71 -6.98 4.44
C LEU A 189 1.16 -8.42 4.74
N LEU A 190 0.97 -8.89 5.97
CA LEU A 190 1.60 -10.13 6.43
C LEU A 190 1.08 -11.40 5.75
N HIS A 191 -0.07 -11.35 5.13
CA HIS A 191 -0.60 -12.49 4.36
C HIS A 191 0.17 -12.75 3.04
N PHE A 192 1.11 -11.90 2.65
CA PHE A 192 2.03 -12.16 1.54
C PHE A 192 3.28 -12.95 1.96
N PHE A 193 3.39 -13.33 3.22
CA PHE A 193 4.54 -14.05 3.76
C PHE A 193 4.12 -15.31 4.52
N PRO A 194 4.95 -16.37 4.55
CA PRO A 194 4.77 -17.48 5.50
C PRO A 194 4.75 -16.97 6.94
N VAL A 195 4.13 -17.72 7.86
CA VAL A 195 3.96 -17.33 9.27
C VAL A 195 5.30 -16.98 9.92
N GLU A 196 6.31 -17.83 9.74
CA GLU A 196 7.64 -17.65 10.32
C GLU A 196 8.28 -16.35 9.82
N THR A 197 8.24 -16.12 8.51
CA THR A 197 8.77 -14.88 7.92
C THR A 197 8.01 -13.65 8.44
N GLY A 198 6.68 -13.73 8.54
CA GLY A 198 5.87 -12.63 9.08
C GLY A 198 6.24 -12.30 10.53
N ARG A 199 6.47 -13.32 11.37
CA ARG A 199 6.94 -13.14 12.76
C ARG A 199 8.31 -12.48 12.82
N GLU A 200 9.26 -12.95 12.02
CA GLU A 200 10.60 -12.39 11.95
C GLU A 200 10.58 -10.92 11.50
N LEU A 201 9.78 -10.60 10.49
CA LEU A 201 9.62 -9.22 10.00
C LEU A 201 9.10 -8.30 11.11
N VAL A 202 7.99 -8.66 11.76
CA VAL A 202 7.42 -7.84 12.84
C VAL A 202 8.41 -7.68 13.98
N ALA A 203 9.05 -8.76 14.43
CA ALA A 203 10.03 -8.72 15.50
C ALA A 203 11.22 -7.81 15.17
N ARG A 204 11.73 -7.87 13.93
CA ARG A 204 12.88 -7.07 13.49
C ARG A 204 12.57 -5.58 13.47
N TYR A 205 11.40 -5.19 12.91
CA TYR A 205 10.99 -3.80 12.92
C TYR A 205 10.67 -3.30 14.32
N ALA A 206 9.98 -4.10 15.14
CA ALA A 206 9.65 -3.74 16.52
C ALA A 206 10.92 -3.53 17.38
N ALA A 207 11.96 -4.37 17.20
CA ALA A 207 13.22 -4.24 17.91
C ALA A 207 14.00 -2.94 17.62
N ALA A 208 13.69 -2.26 16.51
CA ALA A 208 14.29 -0.97 16.16
C ALA A 208 13.56 0.24 16.75
N LEU A 209 12.43 0.04 17.43
CA LEU A 209 11.60 1.10 17.97
C LEU A 209 11.91 1.35 19.45
N ALA A 210 11.77 2.61 19.86
CA ALA A 210 11.93 2.98 21.26
C ALA A 210 10.82 2.40 22.15
N PRO A 211 11.07 2.19 23.47
CA PRO A 211 10.03 1.90 24.43
C PRO A 211 8.86 2.90 24.38
N GLY A 212 7.64 2.40 24.55
CA GLY A 212 6.43 3.21 24.41
C GLY A 212 5.93 3.34 22.97
N SER A 213 6.64 2.77 21.97
CA SER A 213 6.18 2.62 20.59
C SER A 213 5.04 1.62 20.47
N TYR A 214 4.41 1.58 19.30
CA TYR A 214 3.31 0.66 19.03
C TYR A 214 3.52 -0.08 17.71
N VAL A 215 3.02 -1.33 17.68
CA VAL A 215 2.94 -2.18 16.49
C VAL A 215 1.46 -2.42 16.17
N MET A 216 1.02 -1.95 15.02
CA MET A 216 -0.35 -2.07 14.53
C MET A 216 -0.38 -2.99 13.33
N LEU A 217 -1.09 -4.11 13.45
CA LEU A 217 -1.23 -5.11 12.38
C LEU A 217 -2.70 -5.27 12.00
N THR A 218 -2.93 -5.54 10.71
CA THR A 218 -4.24 -5.96 10.21
C THR A 218 -4.10 -7.09 9.22
N MET A 219 -5.11 -7.97 9.17
CA MET A 219 -5.14 -9.08 8.22
C MET A 219 -6.57 -9.50 7.91
N GLY A 220 -6.84 -9.80 6.63
CA GLY A 220 -8.09 -10.43 6.24
C GLY A 220 -8.10 -11.90 6.64
N LEU A 221 -9.17 -12.32 7.32
CA LEU A 221 -9.49 -13.74 7.52
C LEU A 221 -10.69 -14.13 6.67
N ALA A 222 -10.62 -15.30 6.06
CA ALA A 222 -11.71 -15.85 5.30
C ALA A 222 -11.67 -17.37 5.36
N ASP A 223 -12.83 -17.99 5.50
CA ASP A 223 -13.01 -19.43 5.56
C ASP A 223 -14.01 -19.92 4.51
N GLY A 224 -13.94 -21.23 4.21
CA GLY A 224 -14.83 -21.88 3.29
C GLY A 224 -14.33 -21.95 1.84
N GLN A 225 -15.04 -22.71 1.02
CA GLN A 225 -14.63 -23.04 -0.34
C GLN A 225 -14.46 -21.83 -1.27
N ALA A 226 -15.26 -20.78 -1.07
CA ALA A 226 -15.13 -19.52 -1.85
C ALA A 226 -13.83 -18.80 -1.50
N ALA A 227 -13.47 -18.75 -0.21
CA ALA A 227 -12.19 -18.21 0.25
C ALA A 227 -11.01 -18.99 -0.32
N ASP A 228 -11.04 -20.32 -0.29
CA ASP A 228 -9.97 -21.16 -0.85
C ASP A 228 -9.75 -20.87 -2.33
N ARG A 229 -10.84 -20.76 -3.11
CA ARG A 229 -10.76 -20.37 -4.53
C ARG A 229 -10.22 -18.93 -4.74
N PHE A 230 -10.52 -18.02 -3.82
CA PHE A 230 -9.99 -16.67 -3.84
C PHE A 230 -8.47 -16.69 -3.63
N PHE A 231 -7.97 -17.40 -2.61
CA PHE A 231 -6.54 -17.54 -2.34
C PHE A 231 -5.80 -18.19 -3.52
N ASP A 232 -6.37 -19.25 -4.10
CA ASP A 232 -5.80 -19.94 -5.26
C ASP A 232 -5.69 -19.04 -6.49
N LEU A 233 -6.72 -18.22 -6.77
CA LEU A 233 -6.69 -17.30 -7.91
C LEU A 233 -5.69 -16.17 -7.66
N TYR A 234 -5.70 -15.60 -6.47
CA TYR A 234 -4.83 -14.45 -6.11
C TYR A 234 -3.36 -14.87 -6.18
N SER A 235 -3.00 -16.04 -5.66
CA SER A 235 -1.63 -16.57 -5.65
C SER A 235 -1.07 -16.88 -7.05
N LYS A 236 -1.92 -16.96 -8.07
CA LYS A 236 -1.52 -17.03 -9.49
C LYS A 236 -1.33 -15.66 -10.13
N GLY A 237 -1.58 -14.61 -9.39
CA GLY A 237 -1.46 -13.20 -9.80
C GLY A 237 -0.12 -12.58 -9.39
N PRO A 238 -0.14 -11.33 -8.89
CA PRO A 238 1.06 -10.51 -8.71
C PRO A 238 1.98 -10.97 -7.56
N ALA A 239 1.46 -11.72 -6.58
CA ALA A 239 2.23 -12.24 -5.45
C ALA A 239 1.56 -13.47 -4.82
N PRO A 240 2.35 -14.37 -4.19
CA PRO A 240 1.77 -15.45 -3.40
C PRO A 240 0.93 -14.88 -2.24
N LEU A 241 -0.16 -15.54 -1.92
CA LEU A 241 -1.04 -15.18 -0.82
C LEU A 241 -1.20 -16.40 0.09
N TYR A 242 -0.86 -16.22 1.36
CA TYR A 242 -0.91 -17.28 2.37
C TYR A 242 -2.18 -17.16 3.21
N LYS A 243 -2.88 -18.26 3.39
CA LYS A 243 -4.04 -18.33 4.28
C LYS A 243 -3.54 -18.52 5.71
N HIS A 244 -3.82 -17.57 6.58
CA HIS A 244 -3.48 -17.61 8.00
C HIS A 244 -4.73 -17.77 8.86
N SER A 245 -4.55 -18.35 10.04
CA SER A 245 -5.56 -18.40 11.09
C SER A 245 -5.48 -17.17 12.01
N ALA A 246 -6.50 -16.96 12.83
CA ALA A 246 -6.45 -15.94 13.90
C ALA A 246 -5.31 -16.20 14.90
N LYS A 247 -4.94 -17.49 15.10
CA LYS A 247 -3.80 -17.87 15.94
C LYS A 247 -2.48 -17.46 15.32
N ASP A 248 -2.32 -17.65 13.99
CA ASP A 248 -1.14 -17.20 13.25
C ASP A 248 -1.00 -15.70 13.33
N PHE A 249 -2.11 -14.95 13.13
CA PHE A 249 -2.11 -13.51 13.25
C PHE A 249 -1.69 -13.05 14.66
N ALA A 250 -2.25 -13.63 15.71
CA ALA A 250 -1.86 -13.30 17.07
C ALA A 250 -0.36 -13.56 17.32
N SER A 251 0.20 -14.60 16.70
CA SER A 251 1.60 -14.97 16.86
C SER A 251 2.59 -13.95 16.25
N PHE A 252 2.14 -13.10 15.32
CA PHE A 252 2.98 -12.04 14.75
C PHE A 252 3.40 -10.98 15.77
N PHE A 253 2.65 -10.83 16.86
CA PHE A 253 3.02 -9.89 17.93
C PHE A 253 4.11 -10.44 18.86
N GLY A 254 4.43 -11.75 18.78
CA GLY A 254 5.36 -12.38 19.70
C GLY A 254 4.96 -12.16 21.16
N ASP A 255 5.89 -11.64 21.97
CA ASP A 255 5.67 -11.34 23.40
C ASP A 255 5.21 -9.88 23.67
N LEU A 256 4.96 -9.10 22.62
CA LEU A 256 4.50 -7.72 22.78
C LEU A 256 3.10 -7.67 23.41
N PRO A 257 2.90 -6.89 24.48
CA PRO A 257 1.61 -6.77 25.14
C PRO A 257 0.57 -6.09 24.26
N LEU A 258 -0.49 -6.81 23.92
CA LEU A 258 -1.61 -6.30 23.16
C LEU A 258 -2.44 -5.30 23.98
N LEU A 259 -2.79 -4.17 23.39
CA LEU A 259 -3.75 -3.24 23.95
C LEU A 259 -5.17 -3.85 23.93
N PRO A 260 -6.02 -3.59 24.96
CA PRO A 260 -7.42 -3.97 24.90
C PRO A 260 -8.12 -3.43 23.64
N PRO A 261 -8.94 -4.23 22.98
CA PRO A 261 -9.47 -5.55 23.37
C PRO A 261 -8.60 -6.75 22.95
N GLY A 262 -7.33 -6.58 22.58
CA GLY A 262 -6.47 -7.62 22.04
C GLY A 262 -6.66 -7.76 20.51
N VAL A 263 -6.58 -8.98 20.00
CA VAL A 263 -6.94 -9.29 18.62
C VAL A 263 -8.46 -9.24 18.49
N ALA A 264 -8.96 -8.43 17.57
CA ALA A 264 -10.38 -8.16 17.42
C ALA A 264 -10.77 -7.95 15.96
N ASP A 265 -12.07 -8.04 15.67
CA ASP A 265 -12.61 -7.56 14.40
C ASP A 265 -12.40 -6.04 14.27
N ALA A 266 -11.99 -5.57 13.10
CA ALA A 266 -11.71 -4.16 12.82
C ALA A 266 -12.88 -3.23 13.21
N ARG A 267 -14.11 -3.70 13.11
CA ARG A 267 -15.31 -2.95 13.48
C ARG A 267 -15.42 -2.72 14.98
N SER A 268 -14.92 -3.65 15.80
CA SER A 268 -15.05 -3.63 17.28
C SER A 268 -13.85 -2.99 17.98
N TRP A 269 -12.72 -2.80 17.29
CA TRP A 269 -11.57 -2.15 17.90
C TRP A 269 -11.81 -0.63 18.03
N ARG A 270 -12.01 -0.17 19.28
CA ARG A 270 -12.25 1.25 19.64
C ARG A 270 -13.22 1.93 18.65
N PRO A 271 -14.47 1.48 18.52
CA PRO A 271 -15.43 2.08 17.62
C PRO A 271 -15.68 3.53 18.01
N GLY A 272 -15.84 4.42 17.02
CA GLY A 272 -16.09 5.86 17.27
C GLY A 272 -17.44 6.17 17.94
N ARG A 273 -18.31 5.15 18.07
CA ARG A 273 -19.56 5.18 18.84
C ARG A 273 -19.65 3.88 19.67
N PRO A 274 -20.25 3.93 20.87
CA PRO A 274 -20.49 2.73 21.67
C PRO A 274 -21.23 1.68 20.85
N MET A 275 -20.70 0.47 20.80
CA MET A 275 -21.38 -0.65 20.15
C MET A 275 -22.38 -1.27 21.10
N VAL A 276 -23.59 -1.47 20.65
CA VAL A 276 -24.67 -2.11 21.44
C VAL A 276 -24.43 -3.62 21.53
N SER A 277 -23.74 -4.20 20.54
CA SER A 277 -23.39 -5.63 20.51
C SER A 277 -22.12 -5.87 19.70
N VAL A 278 -21.44 -6.99 19.98
CA VAL A 278 -20.33 -7.47 19.12
C VAL A 278 -20.89 -7.81 17.74
N PRO A 279 -20.26 -7.36 16.64
CA PRO A 279 -20.68 -7.72 15.31
C PRO A 279 -20.71 -9.24 15.11
N PRO A 280 -21.71 -9.79 14.43
CA PRO A 280 -21.74 -11.22 14.15
C PRO A 280 -20.55 -11.62 13.27
N LYS A 281 -20.06 -12.85 13.50
CA LYS A 281 -19.02 -13.46 12.64
C LYS A 281 -19.51 -13.55 11.19
N ARG A 282 -18.62 -13.26 10.24
CA ARG A 282 -18.87 -13.30 8.79
C ARG A 282 -17.92 -14.26 8.10
N GLU A 283 -18.21 -14.59 6.83
CA GLU A 283 -17.32 -15.39 5.98
C GLU A 283 -15.97 -14.71 5.73
N ALA A 284 -15.96 -13.37 5.76
CA ALA A 284 -14.75 -12.57 5.70
C ALA A 284 -14.74 -11.54 6.84
N GLU A 285 -13.63 -11.47 7.53
CA GLU A 285 -13.40 -10.53 8.62
C GLU A 285 -12.05 -9.85 8.42
N MET A 286 -11.96 -8.58 8.78
CA MET A 286 -10.68 -7.92 8.97
C MET A 286 -10.35 -7.97 10.46
N ILE A 287 -9.36 -8.79 10.81
CA ILE A 287 -8.85 -8.83 12.18
C ILE A 287 -7.70 -7.83 12.35
N VAL A 288 -7.62 -7.27 13.52
CA VAL A 288 -6.68 -6.22 13.88
C VAL A 288 -6.13 -6.42 15.27
N GLY A 289 -4.96 -5.90 15.50
CA GLY A 289 -4.36 -5.84 16.83
C GLY A 289 -3.37 -4.68 16.91
N VAL A 290 -3.21 -4.17 18.11
CA VAL A 290 -2.20 -3.16 18.42
C VAL A 290 -1.47 -3.62 19.68
N ALA A 291 -0.15 -3.68 19.61
CA ALA A 291 0.69 -4.01 20.75
C ALA A 291 1.62 -2.84 21.09
N GLN A 292 2.05 -2.76 22.33
CA GLN A 292 3.01 -1.76 22.79
C GLN A 292 4.40 -2.38 22.90
N VAL A 293 5.43 -1.63 22.48
CA VAL A 293 6.83 -1.97 22.73
C VAL A 293 7.17 -1.55 24.17
N PRO A 294 7.64 -2.50 25.01
CA PRO A 294 7.90 -2.26 26.44
C PRO A 294 9.09 -1.33 26.71
#